data_58e6f61c79e90ffd81474320b7164500
#
_entry.id   58e6f61c79e90ffd81474320b7164500
#
_cell.length_a   1.000
_cell.length_b   1.000
_cell.length_c   1.000
_cell.angle_alpha   90.00
_cell.angle_beta   90.00
_cell.angle_gamma   90.00
#
_symmetry.space_group_name_H-M   'P 1'
#
loop_
_entity.id
_entity.type
_entity.pdbx_description
1 polymer ?
#
loop_
_entity_poly.entity_id
_entity_poly.type
_entity_poly.pdbx_seq_one_letter_code
_entity_poly.pdbx_strand_id
1 'polypeptide(L)'
;MANSVSKKAYAKINIGLDIVGKTDNGYHLLNSIMQQVDLYDVITVSREDEDGYSITIDSNNHDIPLDETNLAYKAADILMKEYKLSGKVSIYIDKRIPMAAGMAGGSTDGAAVLELINELFELGLSKDELKGIGVKLGADIPFCIEGKGAICQGIGEIMTPLGTAPDMAVLIAKPPISISTKYVYTHLKLDSVIHPDMDKVITAYKSGDLKTVADSMGNVLESVSEKENEIITSLKASMLEEGAVGSLMSGSGPTVFGLFEDMTLASKAGEKMKEKYPDVFIQAVNLIK
;
A
#
# COMPACT_ATOMS: atom_id res chain seq x y z
N MET A 1 2.65 23.94 -22.30
CA MET A 1 2.23 22.96 -21.28
C MET A 1 2.98 21.67 -21.52
N ALA A 2 3.35 20.92 -20.47
CA ALA A 2 3.95 19.61 -20.65
C ALA A 2 2.88 18.67 -21.26
N ASN A 3 3.25 17.90 -22.28
CA ASN A 3 2.34 16.91 -22.88
C ASN A 3 2.40 15.55 -22.17
N SER A 4 3.32 15.40 -21.21
CA SER A 4 3.50 14.18 -20.43
C SER A 4 4.14 14.49 -19.09
N VAL A 5 3.66 13.81 -18.04
CA VAL A 5 4.15 13.91 -16.66
C VAL A 5 4.28 12.50 -16.06
N SER A 6 5.22 12.33 -15.12
CA SER A 6 5.47 11.03 -14.50
C SER A 6 5.69 11.15 -13.01
N LYS A 7 5.26 10.11 -12.25
CA LYS A 7 5.40 10.06 -10.79
C LYS A 7 5.69 8.64 -10.31
N LYS A 8 6.45 8.52 -9.21
CA LYS A 8 6.59 7.29 -8.44
C LYS A 8 5.34 7.07 -7.58
N ALA A 9 4.76 5.89 -7.68
CA ALA A 9 3.62 5.42 -6.90
C ALA A 9 4.12 4.39 -5.87
N TYR A 10 4.33 4.82 -4.62
CA TYR A 10 4.98 4.01 -3.59
C TYR A 10 4.04 2.99 -2.97
N ALA A 11 4.53 1.77 -2.74
CA ALA A 11 3.87 0.76 -1.92
C ALA A 11 3.77 1.20 -0.46
N LYS A 12 2.85 0.59 0.28
CA LYS A 12 2.73 0.75 1.75
C LYS A 12 2.82 -0.60 2.46
N ILE A 13 3.20 -0.55 3.72
CA ILE A 13 3.03 -1.63 4.69
C ILE A 13 2.19 -1.13 5.87
N ASN A 14 1.63 -2.06 6.64
CA ASN A 14 0.95 -1.76 7.90
C ASN A 14 1.85 -2.18 9.06
N ILE A 15 2.49 -1.23 9.74
CA ILE A 15 3.32 -1.47 10.93
C ILE A 15 2.46 -1.97 12.12
N GLY A 16 1.19 -1.63 12.11
CA GLY A 16 0.17 -2.16 13.00
C GLY A 16 -1.19 -2.04 12.33
N LEU A 17 -2.05 -3.05 12.52
CA LEU A 17 -3.41 -3.04 11.99
C LEU A 17 -4.36 -3.68 12.98
N ASP A 18 -5.27 -2.89 13.50
CA ASP A 18 -6.37 -3.32 14.34
C ASP A 18 -7.72 -3.00 13.70
N ILE A 19 -8.72 -3.79 14.04
CA ILE A 19 -10.13 -3.56 13.71
C ILE A 19 -10.87 -3.32 15.02
N VAL A 20 -11.29 -2.08 15.24
CA VAL A 20 -11.86 -1.63 16.51
C VAL A 20 -13.38 -1.65 16.54
N GLY A 21 -14.03 -2.07 15.44
CA GLY A 21 -15.48 -2.17 15.36
C GLY A 21 -15.99 -2.24 13.92
N LYS A 22 -17.30 -2.06 13.79
CA LYS A 22 -18.01 -1.98 12.50
C LYS A 22 -18.96 -0.80 12.50
N THR A 23 -19.14 -0.19 11.34
CA THR A 23 -20.18 0.82 11.08
C THR A 23 -21.54 0.14 10.88
N ASP A 24 -22.64 0.91 10.98
CA ASP A 24 -24.00 0.40 10.77
C ASP A 24 -24.21 -0.18 9.35
N ASN A 25 -23.47 0.31 8.36
CA ASN A 25 -23.49 -0.21 6.99
C ASN A 25 -22.50 -1.33 6.72
N GLY A 26 -21.86 -1.89 7.80
CA GLY A 26 -21.05 -3.10 7.77
C GLY A 26 -19.57 -2.93 7.40
N TYR A 27 -19.09 -1.69 7.21
CA TYR A 27 -17.64 -1.45 7.05
C TYR A 27 -16.91 -1.64 8.38
N HIS A 28 -15.69 -2.16 8.31
CA HIS A 28 -14.84 -2.31 9.48
C HIS A 28 -14.14 -0.99 9.81
N LEU A 29 -14.14 -0.66 11.10
CA LEU A 29 -13.41 0.51 11.62
C LEU A 29 -11.98 0.10 11.92
N LEU A 30 -11.04 0.76 11.23
CA LEU A 30 -9.60 0.53 11.32
C LEU A 30 -8.96 1.41 12.39
N ASN A 31 -7.89 0.89 12.99
CA ASN A 31 -6.85 1.68 13.64
C ASN A 31 -5.50 1.11 13.17
N SER A 32 -4.81 1.80 12.28
CA SER A 32 -3.63 1.27 11.61
C SER A 32 -2.54 2.32 11.48
N ILE A 33 -1.29 1.86 11.59
CA ILE A 33 -0.11 2.62 11.17
C ILE A 33 0.24 2.17 9.77
N MET A 34 0.04 3.05 8.78
CA MET A 34 0.47 2.83 7.41
C MET A 34 1.75 3.60 7.13
N GLN A 35 2.70 2.97 6.44
CA GLN A 35 3.97 3.58 6.07
C GLN A 35 4.35 3.23 4.64
N GLN A 36 4.65 4.24 3.82
CA GLN A 36 5.20 4.01 2.48
C GLN A 36 6.64 3.51 2.54
N VAL A 37 6.97 2.63 1.62
CA VAL A 37 8.31 2.05 1.44
C VAL A 37 8.85 2.36 0.05
N ASP A 38 10.17 2.33 -0.13
CA ASP A 38 10.85 2.61 -1.42
C ASP A 38 10.80 1.40 -2.39
N LEU A 39 9.61 0.83 -2.51
CA LEU A 39 9.17 -0.04 -3.60
C LEU A 39 8.03 0.69 -4.30
N TYR A 40 8.13 0.93 -5.61
CA TYR A 40 7.20 1.80 -6.32
C TYR A 40 6.99 1.38 -7.77
N ASP A 41 5.81 1.67 -8.27
CA ASP A 41 5.52 1.71 -9.69
C ASP A 41 5.85 3.09 -10.26
N VAL A 42 6.08 3.20 -11.57
CA VAL A 42 6.21 4.50 -12.23
C VAL A 42 5.02 4.70 -13.14
N ILE A 43 4.26 5.74 -12.85
CA ILE A 43 3.09 6.11 -13.63
C ILE A 43 3.44 7.26 -14.53
N THR A 44 3.19 7.11 -15.83
CA THR A 44 3.31 8.19 -16.82
C THR A 44 1.95 8.46 -17.43
N VAL A 45 1.54 9.72 -17.43
CA VAL A 45 0.31 10.19 -18.05
C VAL A 45 0.67 11.19 -19.14
N SER A 46 0.15 10.99 -20.34
CA SER A 46 0.30 11.92 -21.45
C SER A 46 -1.07 12.36 -21.96
N ARG A 47 -1.09 13.56 -22.56
CA ARG A 47 -2.27 14.18 -23.15
C ARG A 47 -2.01 14.55 -24.62
N GLU A 48 -2.99 14.23 -25.47
CA GLU A 48 -3.09 14.72 -26.85
C GLU A 48 -4.43 15.45 -27.01
N ASP A 49 -4.47 16.46 -27.89
CA ASP A 49 -5.71 17.17 -28.15
C ASP A 49 -6.67 16.28 -28.97
N GLU A 50 -7.90 16.17 -28.49
CA GLU A 50 -8.99 15.39 -29.09
C GLU A 50 -10.33 16.03 -28.76
N ASP A 51 -11.30 15.97 -29.69
CA ASP A 51 -12.68 16.36 -29.45
C ASP A 51 -13.36 15.33 -28.53
N GLY A 52 -13.92 15.79 -27.40
CA GLY A 52 -14.37 14.91 -26.33
C GLY A 52 -13.21 14.40 -25.48
N TYR A 53 -13.31 13.20 -24.90
CA TYR A 53 -12.17 12.54 -24.24
C TYR A 53 -12.13 11.04 -24.49
N SER A 54 -10.92 10.51 -24.50
CA SER A 54 -10.66 9.07 -24.49
C SER A 54 -9.54 8.75 -23.51
N ILE A 55 -9.52 7.52 -22.99
CA ILE A 55 -8.51 7.05 -22.04
C ILE A 55 -7.97 5.72 -22.56
N THR A 56 -6.64 5.62 -22.62
CA THR A 56 -5.94 4.36 -22.90
C THR A 56 -5.01 4.03 -21.75
N ILE A 57 -4.85 2.74 -21.44
CA ILE A 57 -3.96 2.25 -20.39
C ILE A 57 -3.11 1.12 -20.93
N ASP A 58 -1.82 1.13 -20.60
CA ASP A 58 -0.86 0.10 -20.97
C ASP A 58 0.14 -0.11 -19.83
N SER A 59 0.85 -1.26 -19.85
CA SER A 59 1.81 -1.63 -18.80
C SER A 59 2.85 -2.61 -19.30
N ASN A 60 4.03 -2.63 -18.64
CA ASN A 60 5.01 -3.71 -18.79
C ASN A 60 4.52 -5.05 -18.20
N ASN A 61 3.45 -5.05 -17.41
CA ASN A 61 2.83 -6.24 -16.82
C ASN A 61 1.39 -6.40 -17.33
N HIS A 62 1.16 -7.37 -18.19
CA HIS A 62 -0.16 -7.63 -18.79
C HIS A 62 -1.10 -8.47 -17.91
N ASP A 63 -0.69 -8.87 -16.72
CA ASP A 63 -1.56 -9.53 -15.74
C ASP A 63 -2.47 -8.52 -15.00
N ILE A 64 -2.15 -7.21 -15.04
CA ILE A 64 -3.06 -6.18 -14.54
C ILE A 64 -4.17 -5.89 -15.55
N PRO A 65 -5.39 -5.50 -15.11
CA PRO A 65 -6.42 -5.04 -16.03
C PRO A 65 -5.94 -3.83 -16.85
N LEU A 66 -6.07 -3.88 -18.17
CA LEU A 66 -5.75 -2.77 -19.09
C LEU A 66 -7.03 -2.15 -19.66
N ASP A 67 -8.07 -2.02 -18.82
CA ASP A 67 -9.40 -1.55 -19.16
C ASP A 67 -9.99 -0.67 -18.04
N GLU A 68 -11.28 -0.32 -18.16
CA GLU A 68 -12.03 0.51 -17.22
C GLU A 68 -12.16 -0.10 -15.80
N THR A 69 -11.77 -1.34 -15.58
CA THR A 69 -11.76 -1.95 -14.24
C THR A 69 -10.55 -1.55 -13.42
N ASN A 70 -9.47 -1.09 -14.08
CA ASN A 70 -8.24 -0.62 -13.43
C ASN A 70 -8.47 0.68 -12.64
N LEU A 71 -7.94 0.78 -11.42
CA LEU A 71 -8.08 1.98 -10.58
C LEU A 71 -7.41 3.22 -11.18
N ALA A 72 -6.31 3.06 -11.92
CA ALA A 72 -5.64 4.15 -12.64
C ALA A 72 -6.55 4.70 -13.77
N TYR A 73 -7.23 3.82 -14.52
CA TYR A 73 -8.22 4.22 -15.50
C TYR A 73 -9.39 4.97 -14.85
N LYS A 74 -9.97 4.40 -13.78
CA LYS A 74 -11.07 5.03 -13.03
C LYS A 74 -10.70 6.39 -12.46
N ALA A 75 -9.46 6.55 -12.02
CA ALA A 75 -8.94 7.82 -11.50
C ALA A 75 -8.88 8.90 -12.59
N ALA A 76 -8.47 8.55 -13.80
CA ALA A 76 -8.54 9.47 -14.93
C ALA A 76 -10.00 9.77 -15.32
N ASP A 77 -10.83 8.74 -15.48
CA ASP A 77 -12.21 8.86 -15.94
C ASP A 77 -13.07 9.75 -15.02
N ILE A 78 -12.92 9.62 -13.70
CA ILE A 78 -13.67 10.45 -12.75
C ILE A 78 -13.32 11.94 -12.91
N LEU A 79 -12.03 12.28 -13.07
CA LEU A 79 -11.61 13.68 -13.27
C LEU A 79 -12.01 14.20 -14.65
N MET A 80 -11.84 13.41 -15.73
CA MET A 80 -12.26 13.80 -17.08
C MET A 80 -13.77 14.14 -17.12
N LYS A 81 -14.61 13.35 -16.44
CA LYS A 81 -16.06 13.57 -16.35
C LYS A 81 -16.44 14.74 -15.44
N GLU A 82 -15.91 14.78 -14.21
CA GLU A 82 -16.30 15.75 -13.19
C GLU A 82 -15.92 17.19 -13.61
N TYR A 83 -14.74 17.35 -14.23
CA TYR A 83 -14.21 18.64 -14.67
C TYR A 83 -14.45 18.91 -16.18
N LYS A 84 -15.22 18.05 -16.89
CA LYS A 84 -15.55 18.19 -18.32
C LYS A 84 -14.31 18.45 -19.18
N LEU A 85 -13.26 17.68 -18.93
CA LEU A 85 -12.00 17.79 -19.65
C LEU A 85 -12.10 17.17 -21.04
N SER A 86 -11.34 17.69 -22.00
CA SER A 86 -11.21 17.15 -23.35
C SER A 86 -9.77 16.77 -23.66
N GLY A 87 -9.59 15.75 -24.50
CA GLY A 87 -8.30 15.25 -24.94
C GLY A 87 -8.16 13.75 -24.74
N LYS A 88 -7.25 13.14 -25.49
CA LYS A 88 -6.86 11.75 -25.29
C LYS A 88 -5.85 11.65 -24.16
N VAL A 89 -6.16 10.88 -23.14
CA VAL A 89 -5.27 10.58 -22.00
C VAL A 89 -4.70 9.17 -22.19
N SER A 90 -3.38 9.06 -22.22
CA SER A 90 -2.68 7.77 -22.28
C SER A 90 -1.92 7.56 -20.97
N ILE A 91 -2.22 6.43 -20.29
CA ILE A 91 -1.62 6.03 -19.02
C ILE A 91 -0.68 4.86 -19.29
N TYR A 92 0.57 4.97 -18.84
CA TYR A 92 1.51 3.85 -18.83
C TYR A 92 1.94 3.54 -17.38
N ILE A 93 1.85 2.26 -17.00
CA ILE A 93 2.22 1.75 -15.67
C ILE A 93 3.47 0.87 -15.80
N ASP A 94 4.63 1.35 -15.36
CA ASP A 94 5.81 0.49 -15.14
C ASP A 94 5.64 -0.21 -13.78
N LYS A 95 5.03 -1.40 -13.81
CA LYS A 95 4.59 -2.16 -12.64
C LYS A 95 5.76 -2.93 -12.03
N ARG A 96 6.07 -2.64 -10.77
CA ARG A 96 7.13 -3.26 -9.96
C ARG A 96 6.62 -3.78 -8.63
N ILE A 97 5.56 -3.17 -8.08
CA ILE A 97 4.88 -3.64 -6.87
C ILE A 97 4.15 -4.93 -7.22
N PRO A 98 4.39 -6.05 -6.51
CA PRO A 98 3.68 -7.30 -6.76
C PRO A 98 2.17 -7.15 -6.64
N MET A 99 1.43 -7.86 -7.50
CA MET A 99 -0.03 -7.83 -7.51
C MET A 99 -0.62 -8.58 -6.31
N ALA A 100 -1.82 -8.17 -5.87
CA ALA A 100 -2.58 -8.79 -4.77
C ALA A 100 -1.72 -9.04 -3.53
N ALA A 101 -0.92 -8.05 -3.15
CA ALA A 101 0.14 -8.18 -2.15
C ALA A 101 -0.19 -7.57 -0.78
N GLY A 102 -1.34 -6.94 -0.58
CA GLY A 102 -1.63 -6.20 0.66
C GLY A 102 -0.81 -4.91 0.83
N MET A 103 -0.16 -4.44 -0.26
CA MET A 103 0.72 -3.25 -0.29
C MET A 103 0.13 -2.06 -1.06
N ALA A 104 -1.17 -2.06 -1.32
CA ALA A 104 -1.93 -1.01 -2.01
C ALA A 104 -1.45 -0.65 -3.44
N GLY A 105 -0.82 -1.59 -4.21
CA GLY A 105 -0.26 -1.31 -5.52
C GLY A 105 -1.24 -0.63 -6.49
N GLY A 106 -2.45 -1.17 -6.69
CA GLY A 106 -3.45 -0.55 -7.56
C GLY A 106 -3.97 0.79 -7.02
N SER A 107 -4.08 0.94 -5.69
CA SER A 107 -4.52 2.19 -5.06
C SER A 107 -3.50 3.31 -5.22
N THR A 108 -2.20 2.98 -5.12
CA THR A 108 -1.14 3.96 -5.32
C THR A 108 -1.02 4.38 -6.79
N ASP A 109 -1.29 3.45 -7.74
CA ASP A 109 -1.36 3.76 -9.17
C ASP A 109 -2.51 4.76 -9.44
N GLY A 110 -3.71 4.48 -8.89
CA GLY A 110 -4.85 5.39 -8.98
C GLY A 110 -4.62 6.76 -8.34
N ALA A 111 -3.97 6.79 -7.17
CA ALA A 111 -3.58 8.03 -6.51
C ALA A 111 -2.63 8.87 -7.37
N ALA A 112 -1.60 8.23 -7.95
CA ALA A 112 -0.66 8.91 -8.83
C ALA A 112 -1.35 9.48 -10.08
N VAL A 113 -2.30 8.75 -10.68
CA VAL A 113 -3.07 9.27 -11.83
C VAL A 113 -3.92 10.47 -11.45
N LEU A 114 -4.60 10.48 -10.28
CA LEU A 114 -5.34 11.66 -9.81
C LEU A 114 -4.43 12.90 -9.73
N GLU A 115 -3.25 12.75 -9.14
CA GLU A 115 -2.30 13.85 -9.00
C GLU A 115 -1.72 14.28 -10.35
N LEU A 116 -1.39 13.33 -11.25
CA LEU A 116 -0.83 13.63 -12.57
C LEU A 116 -1.85 14.29 -13.50
N ILE A 117 -3.13 13.88 -13.48
CA ILE A 117 -4.21 14.55 -14.22
C ILE A 117 -4.44 15.96 -13.68
N ASN A 118 -4.45 16.14 -12.35
CA ASN A 118 -4.55 17.46 -11.73
C ASN A 118 -3.43 18.40 -12.21
N GLU A 119 -2.19 17.91 -12.30
CA GLU A 119 -1.04 18.64 -12.80
C GLU A 119 -1.15 18.92 -14.32
N LEU A 120 -1.40 17.89 -15.12
CA LEU A 120 -1.40 17.94 -16.58
C LEU A 120 -2.50 18.85 -17.17
N PHE A 121 -3.63 18.91 -16.49
CA PHE A 121 -4.77 19.76 -16.87
C PHE A 121 -4.86 21.06 -16.05
N GLU A 122 -3.89 21.33 -15.18
CA GLU A 122 -3.80 22.55 -14.35
C GLU A 122 -5.10 22.82 -13.55
N LEU A 123 -5.70 21.76 -12.96
CA LEU A 123 -6.98 21.86 -12.26
C LEU A 123 -6.88 22.63 -10.93
N GLY A 124 -5.70 22.69 -10.33
CA GLY A 124 -5.46 23.42 -9.09
C GLY A 124 -6.11 22.78 -7.85
N LEU A 125 -6.44 21.49 -7.92
CA LEU A 125 -7.04 20.76 -6.80
C LEU A 125 -6.04 20.58 -5.66
N SER A 126 -6.47 20.84 -4.46
CA SER A 126 -5.72 20.56 -3.24
C SER A 126 -5.63 19.05 -2.96
N LYS A 127 -4.67 18.66 -2.11
CA LYS A 127 -4.58 17.27 -1.64
C LYS A 127 -5.89 16.77 -1.01
N ASP A 128 -6.59 17.60 -0.26
CA ASP A 128 -7.82 17.21 0.42
C ASP A 128 -8.97 16.98 -0.57
N GLU A 129 -9.06 17.78 -1.63
CA GLU A 129 -10.01 17.55 -2.71
C GLU A 129 -9.70 16.25 -3.46
N LEU A 130 -8.42 15.99 -3.79
CA LEU A 130 -8.00 14.74 -4.41
C LEU A 130 -8.27 13.52 -3.51
N LYS A 131 -8.04 13.61 -2.19
CA LYS A 131 -8.39 12.55 -1.23
C LYS A 131 -9.90 12.30 -1.19
N GLY A 132 -10.72 13.37 -1.23
CA GLY A 132 -12.17 13.29 -1.29
C GLY A 132 -12.69 12.61 -2.57
N ILE A 133 -11.99 12.75 -3.69
CA ILE A 133 -12.27 12.00 -4.93
C ILE A 133 -11.76 10.57 -4.79
N GLY A 134 -10.55 10.39 -4.30
CA GLY A 134 -9.87 9.11 -4.19
C GLY A 134 -10.61 8.09 -3.32
N VAL A 135 -11.23 8.51 -2.22
CA VAL A 135 -11.98 7.61 -1.33
C VAL A 135 -13.16 6.93 -2.03
N LYS A 136 -13.75 7.57 -3.06
CA LYS A 136 -14.83 6.99 -3.87
C LYS A 136 -14.35 5.81 -4.73
N LEU A 137 -13.05 5.76 -5.01
CA LEU A 137 -12.40 4.74 -5.84
C LEU A 137 -11.81 3.60 -5.02
N GLY A 138 -11.25 3.91 -3.84
CA GLY A 138 -10.67 2.91 -2.96
C GLY A 138 -10.19 3.48 -1.62
N ALA A 139 -10.33 2.68 -0.56
CA ALA A 139 -10.05 3.10 0.81
C ALA A 139 -8.58 3.49 1.07
N ASP A 140 -7.62 2.86 0.37
CA ASP A 140 -6.18 3.17 0.53
C ASP A 140 -5.73 4.38 -0.32
N ILE A 141 -6.54 4.86 -1.28
CA ILE A 141 -6.14 5.97 -2.19
C ILE A 141 -5.86 7.27 -1.41
N PRO A 142 -6.68 7.68 -0.43
CA PRO A 142 -6.38 8.87 0.36
C PRO A 142 -5.03 8.80 1.06
N PHE A 143 -4.65 7.64 1.61
CA PHE A 143 -3.32 7.45 2.20
C PHE A 143 -2.21 7.53 1.15
N CYS A 144 -2.41 6.96 -0.04
CA CYS A 144 -1.41 7.02 -1.12
C CYS A 144 -1.18 8.47 -1.62
N ILE A 145 -2.21 9.33 -1.59
CA ILE A 145 -2.10 10.77 -1.89
C ILE A 145 -1.40 11.52 -0.75
N GLU A 146 -1.73 11.20 0.52
CA GLU A 146 -1.07 11.82 1.70
C GLU A 146 0.41 11.50 1.70
N GLY A 147 0.74 10.25 1.54
CA GLY A 147 2.12 9.77 1.48
C GLY A 147 2.80 9.61 2.83
N LYS A 148 4.06 9.12 2.80
CA LYS A 148 4.93 8.91 3.97
C LYS A 148 4.33 7.93 4.98
N GLY A 149 4.16 8.37 6.25
CA GLY A 149 3.57 7.58 7.33
C GLY A 149 2.41 8.28 7.99
N ALA A 150 1.33 7.55 8.28
CA ALA A 150 0.16 8.07 8.96
C ALA A 150 -0.52 7.02 9.86
N ILE A 151 -1.18 7.51 10.91
CA ILE A 151 -2.20 6.76 11.63
C ILE A 151 -3.48 6.90 10.79
N CYS A 152 -4.05 5.78 10.39
CA CYS A 152 -5.26 5.70 9.59
C CYS A 152 -6.39 5.10 10.41
N GLN A 153 -7.49 5.83 10.54
CA GLN A 153 -8.68 5.47 11.33
C GLN A 153 -9.93 5.57 10.47
N GLY A 154 -11.10 5.24 11.06
CA GLY A 154 -12.35 5.16 10.29
C GLY A 154 -12.33 3.95 9.37
N ILE A 155 -12.68 4.11 8.10
CA ILE A 155 -12.48 3.08 7.06
C ILE A 155 -11.10 3.21 6.36
N GLY A 156 -10.21 4.08 6.91
CA GLY A 156 -8.88 4.42 6.39
C GLY A 156 -8.73 5.88 5.96
N GLU A 157 -9.81 6.66 5.99
CA GLU A 157 -9.88 8.04 5.49
C GLU A 157 -9.47 9.10 6.51
N ILE A 158 -9.55 8.79 7.82
CA ILE A 158 -9.14 9.71 8.89
C ILE A 158 -7.64 9.50 9.12
N MET A 159 -6.83 10.46 8.69
CA MET A 159 -5.38 10.34 8.72
C MET A 159 -4.73 11.38 9.63
N THR A 160 -3.81 10.91 10.48
CA THR A 160 -2.93 11.75 11.28
C THR A 160 -1.48 11.46 10.89
N PRO A 161 -0.76 12.40 10.25
CA PRO A 161 0.64 12.20 9.87
C PRO A 161 1.53 11.83 11.06
N LEU A 162 2.44 10.89 10.86
CA LEU A 162 3.37 10.43 11.92
C LEU A 162 4.65 11.27 12.02
N GLY A 163 4.90 12.13 11.03
CA GLY A 163 6.15 12.85 10.91
C GLY A 163 7.22 12.06 10.15
N THR A 164 8.50 12.32 10.47
CA THR A 164 9.61 11.63 9.81
C THR A 164 9.68 10.18 10.26
N ALA A 165 9.74 9.26 9.31
CA ALA A 165 9.93 7.83 9.60
C ALA A 165 11.27 7.58 10.31
N PRO A 166 11.31 6.64 11.28
CA PRO A 166 12.54 6.29 11.97
C PRO A 166 13.56 5.61 11.02
N ASP A 167 14.82 5.60 11.46
CA ASP A 167 15.89 4.90 10.75
C ASP A 167 15.74 3.38 10.97
N MET A 168 15.16 2.70 9.98
CA MET A 168 15.06 1.25 9.91
C MET A 168 14.91 0.81 8.46
N ALA A 169 15.32 -0.42 8.17
CA ALA A 169 15.11 -1.05 6.88
C ALA A 169 14.01 -2.12 6.96
N VAL A 170 13.41 -2.42 5.83
CA VAL A 170 12.34 -3.41 5.71
C VAL A 170 12.72 -4.45 4.67
N LEU A 171 12.60 -5.73 5.02
CA LEU A 171 12.66 -6.81 4.05
C LEU A 171 11.22 -7.23 3.72
N ILE A 172 10.86 -7.15 2.46
CA ILE A 172 9.55 -7.57 1.94
C ILE A 172 9.68 -8.97 1.35
N ALA A 173 8.74 -9.87 1.68
CA ALA A 173 8.58 -11.17 1.04
C ALA A 173 7.12 -11.39 0.64
N LYS A 174 6.85 -11.56 -0.67
CA LYS A 174 5.52 -11.84 -1.20
C LYS A 174 5.51 -13.18 -1.90
N PRO A 175 4.85 -14.22 -1.33
CA PRO A 175 4.74 -15.54 -1.95
C PRO A 175 3.84 -15.49 -3.19
N PRO A 176 3.95 -16.46 -4.13
CA PRO A 176 3.19 -16.50 -5.39
C PRO A 176 1.73 -16.95 -5.19
N ILE A 177 1.08 -16.45 -4.15
CA ILE A 177 -0.33 -16.67 -3.84
C ILE A 177 -1.08 -15.34 -3.76
N SER A 178 -2.41 -15.39 -3.83
CA SER A 178 -3.28 -14.22 -3.68
C SER A 178 -4.32 -14.48 -2.61
N ILE A 179 -4.57 -13.49 -1.76
CA ILE A 179 -5.57 -13.56 -0.70
C ILE A 179 -6.64 -12.50 -0.96
N SER A 180 -7.90 -12.90 -0.92
CA SER A 180 -9.02 -11.98 -1.08
C SER A 180 -9.22 -11.16 0.19
N THR A 181 -9.02 -9.85 0.10
CA THR A 181 -9.28 -8.91 1.20
C THR A 181 -10.71 -9.08 1.73
N LYS A 182 -11.69 -9.18 0.83
CA LYS A 182 -13.09 -9.40 1.20
C LYS A 182 -13.27 -10.67 2.03
N TYR A 183 -12.62 -11.77 1.63
CA TYR A 183 -12.67 -13.02 2.35
C TYR A 183 -12.14 -12.87 3.78
N VAL A 184 -10.96 -12.27 3.93
CA VAL A 184 -10.31 -12.08 5.25
C VAL A 184 -11.21 -11.27 6.18
N TYR A 185 -11.73 -10.13 5.72
CA TYR A 185 -12.62 -9.29 6.52
C TYR A 185 -13.95 -9.97 6.89
N THR A 186 -14.51 -10.82 6.01
CA THR A 186 -15.77 -11.52 6.29
C THR A 186 -15.60 -12.69 7.25
N HIS A 187 -14.39 -13.28 7.37
CA HIS A 187 -14.10 -14.40 8.27
C HIS A 187 -13.42 -13.97 9.57
N LEU A 188 -13.12 -12.68 9.72
CA LEU A 188 -12.54 -12.13 10.94
C LEU A 188 -13.55 -12.19 12.10
N LYS A 189 -13.11 -12.79 13.22
CA LYS A 189 -13.89 -12.91 14.46
C LYS A 189 -13.25 -12.00 15.52
N LEU A 190 -13.72 -10.77 15.62
CA LEU A 190 -13.14 -9.74 16.50
C LEU A 190 -13.02 -10.17 17.96
N ASP A 191 -14.01 -10.90 18.48
CA ASP A 191 -14.02 -11.35 19.88
C ASP A 191 -12.96 -12.42 20.20
N SER A 192 -12.25 -12.95 19.17
CA SER A 192 -11.29 -14.05 19.32
C SER A 192 -9.87 -13.70 18.88
N VAL A 193 -9.61 -12.45 18.50
CA VAL A 193 -8.28 -11.99 18.12
C VAL A 193 -7.57 -11.29 19.27
N ILE A 194 -6.24 -11.28 19.22
CA ILE A 194 -5.43 -10.46 20.11
C ILE A 194 -5.28 -9.09 19.46
N HIS A 195 -5.82 -8.06 20.09
CA HIS A 195 -5.69 -6.69 19.64
C HIS A 195 -4.32 -6.13 20.00
N PRO A 196 -3.56 -5.53 19.05
CA PRO A 196 -2.30 -4.89 19.35
C PRO A 196 -2.53 -3.60 20.17
N ASP A 197 -1.59 -3.27 21.06
CA ASP A 197 -1.57 -1.99 21.74
C ASP A 197 -1.08 -0.89 20.77
N MET A 198 -2.02 -0.34 19.99
CA MET A 198 -1.71 0.65 18.96
C MET A 198 -1.07 1.92 19.49
N ASP A 199 -1.42 2.37 20.70
CA ASP A 199 -0.83 3.57 21.32
C ASP A 199 0.65 3.34 21.64
N LYS A 200 0.98 2.14 22.11
CA LYS A 200 2.37 1.72 22.35
C LYS A 200 3.16 1.65 21.05
N VAL A 201 2.59 1.02 20.00
CA VAL A 201 3.24 0.97 18.68
C VAL A 201 3.49 2.37 18.12
N ILE A 202 2.49 3.26 18.17
CA ILE A 202 2.59 4.64 17.70
C ILE A 202 3.69 5.41 18.44
N THR A 203 3.72 5.29 19.77
CA THR A 203 4.71 5.98 20.61
C THR A 203 6.13 5.49 20.30
N ALA A 204 6.32 4.18 20.24
CA ALA A 204 7.60 3.56 19.92
C ALA A 204 8.06 3.91 18.49
N TYR A 205 7.14 3.90 17.52
CA TYR A 205 7.45 4.27 16.13
C TYR A 205 7.93 5.73 16.04
N LYS A 206 7.23 6.67 16.68
CA LYS A 206 7.62 8.09 16.70
C LYS A 206 8.96 8.35 17.38
N SER A 207 9.32 7.56 18.39
CA SER A 207 10.60 7.69 19.10
C SER A 207 11.76 6.94 18.41
N GLY A 208 11.47 6.11 17.39
CA GLY A 208 12.48 5.27 16.73
C GLY A 208 12.91 4.06 17.57
N ASP A 209 12.14 3.69 18.61
CA ASP A 209 12.40 2.48 19.40
C ASP A 209 11.96 1.22 18.63
N LEU A 210 12.84 0.76 17.74
CA LEU A 210 12.61 -0.38 16.87
C LEU A 210 12.24 -1.65 17.65
N LYS A 211 12.89 -1.87 18.80
CA LYS A 211 12.60 -3.05 19.62
C LYS A 211 11.18 -3.01 20.15
N THR A 212 10.75 -1.90 20.73
CA THR A 212 9.38 -1.76 21.25
C THR A 212 8.35 -1.79 20.09
N VAL A 213 8.66 -1.25 18.91
CA VAL A 213 7.81 -1.42 17.70
C VAL A 213 7.64 -2.90 17.41
N ALA A 214 8.72 -3.65 17.29
CA ALA A 214 8.72 -5.08 16.96
C ALA A 214 7.97 -5.93 18.00
N ASP A 215 8.17 -5.64 19.29
CA ASP A 215 7.51 -6.35 20.41
C ASP A 215 6.01 -6.05 20.53
N SER A 216 5.53 -4.96 19.92
CA SER A 216 4.16 -4.46 20.08
C SER A 216 3.33 -4.46 18.81
N MET A 217 3.97 -4.51 17.62
CA MET A 217 3.25 -4.54 16.35
C MET A 217 2.38 -5.78 16.22
N GLY A 218 1.24 -5.64 15.54
CA GLY A 218 0.32 -6.74 15.32
C GLY A 218 -0.65 -6.42 14.19
N ASN A 219 -1.20 -7.48 13.60
CA ASN A 219 -2.19 -7.38 12.54
C ASN A 219 -3.29 -8.42 12.79
N VAL A 220 -4.46 -7.96 13.22
CA VAL A 220 -5.58 -8.86 13.54
C VAL A 220 -6.05 -9.72 12.35
N LEU A 221 -5.75 -9.30 11.11
CA LEU A 221 -6.09 -10.05 9.90
C LEU A 221 -5.23 -11.32 9.73
N GLU A 222 -4.06 -11.42 10.38
CA GLU A 222 -3.25 -12.64 10.42
C GLU A 222 -4.03 -13.84 10.98
N SER A 223 -4.95 -13.59 11.92
CA SER A 223 -5.81 -14.62 12.51
C SER A 223 -6.64 -15.43 11.50
N VAL A 224 -6.87 -14.85 10.31
CA VAL A 224 -7.54 -15.53 9.19
C VAL A 224 -6.51 -16.00 8.16
N SER A 225 -5.64 -15.10 7.70
CA SER A 225 -4.76 -15.35 6.55
C SER A 225 -3.71 -16.44 6.83
N GLU A 226 -3.13 -16.50 8.03
CA GLU A 226 -2.12 -17.50 8.40
C GLU A 226 -2.70 -18.91 8.54
N LYS A 227 -3.95 -19.02 9.00
CA LYS A 227 -4.60 -20.34 9.16
C LYS A 227 -4.77 -21.10 7.85
N GLU A 228 -4.92 -20.37 6.77
CA GLU A 228 -5.15 -20.95 5.45
C GLU A 228 -3.87 -21.00 4.60
N ASN A 229 -2.82 -20.29 5.02
CA ASN A 229 -1.61 -20.12 4.25
C ASN A 229 -0.35 -20.21 5.13
N GLU A 230 0.09 -21.43 5.42
CA GLU A 230 1.29 -21.72 6.25
C GLU A 230 2.58 -21.02 5.74
N ILE A 231 2.64 -20.68 4.46
CA ILE A 231 3.78 -19.95 3.90
C ILE A 231 3.98 -18.59 4.58
N ILE A 232 2.91 -17.92 5.04
CA ILE A 232 2.98 -16.63 5.75
C ILE A 232 3.76 -16.81 7.05
N THR A 233 3.35 -17.78 7.87
CA THR A 233 4.03 -18.11 9.14
C THR A 233 5.49 -18.54 8.91
N SER A 234 5.73 -19.35 7.87
CA SER A 234 7.08 -19.79 7.50
C SER A 234 8.00 -18.64 7.11
N LEU A 235 7.49 -17.67 6.32
CA LEU A 235 8.25 -16.48 5.94
C LEU A 235 8.54 -15.57 7.14
N LYS A 236 7.57 -15.38 8.05
CA LYS A 236 7.76 -14.61 9.29
C LYS A 236 8.86 -15.24 10.15
N ALA A 237 8.81 -16.55 10.37
CA ALA A 237 9.84 -17.26 11.14
C ALA A 237 11.21 -17.13 10.51
N SER A 238 11.31 -17.31 9.19
CA SER A 238 12.59 -17.19 8.48
C SER A 238 13.16 -15.78 8.53
N MET A 239 12.34 -14.73 8.48
CA MET A 239 12.84 -13.37 8.66
C MET A 239 13.45 -13.15 10.05
N LEU A 240 12.83 -13.70 11.10
CA LEU A 240 13.36 -13.64 12.47
C LEU A 240 14.65 -14.44 12.61
N GLU A 241 14.72 -15.66 12.02
CA GLU A 241 15.95 -16.46 11.96
C GLU A 241 17.12 -15.73 11.28
N GLU A 242 16.81 -14.90 10.26
CA GLU A 242 17.80 -14.11 9.53
C GLU A 242 18.06 -12.73 10.14
N GLY A 243 17.56 -12.47 11.34
CA GLY A 243 17.92 -11.30 12.15
C GLY A 243 16.96 -10.12 12.07
N ALA A 244 15.75 -10.30 11.56
CA ALA A 244 14.72 -9.30 11.72
C ALA A 244 14.38 -9.10 13.21
N VAL A 245 14.24 -7.86 13.66
CA VAL A 245 13.85 -7.53 15.04
C VAL A 245 12.37 -7.89 15.27
N GLY A 246 11.56 -7.82 14.22
CA GLY A 246 10.18 -8.26 14.20
C GLY A 246 9.70 -8.54 12.79
N SER A 247 8.63 -9.35 12.63
CA SER A 247 8.06 -9.68 11.34
C SER A 247 6.54 -9.72 11.42
N LEU A 248 5.86 -9.17 10.40
CA LEU A 248 4.41 -9.02 10.36
C LEU A 248 3.89 -9.13 8.92
N MET A 249 2.61 -9.52 8.76
CA MET A 249 1.91 -9.49 7.49
C MET A 249 1.37 -8.09 7.20
N SER A 250 1.49 -7.61 5.96
CA SER A 250 0.95 -6.32 5.52
C SER A 250 -0.49 -6.45 5.02
N GLY A 251 -1.39 -5.64 5.57
CA GLY A 251 -2.81 -5.64 5.19
C GLY A 251 -3.46 -7.00 5.37
N SER A 252 -4.23 -7.44 4.39
CA SER A 252 -4.82 -8.79 4.33
C SER A 252 -3.84 -9.86 3.84
N GLY A 253 -2.58 -9.49 3.57
CA GLY A 253 -1.56 -10.37 3.03
C GLY A 253 -1.63 -10.54 1.49
N PRO A 254 -0.87 -11.50 0.95
CA PRO A 254 0.02 -12.44 1.64
C PRO A 254 1.43 -11.90 1.92
N THR A 255 1.72 -10.63 1.63
CA THR A 255 3.04 -10.06 1.88
C THR A 255 3.37 -10.07 3.36
N VAL A 256 4.56 -10.57 3.68
CA VAL A 256 5.19 -10.48 4.99
C VAL A 256 6.33 -9.47 4.89
N PHE A 257 6.56 -8.73 5.95
CA PHE A 257 7.74 -7.89 6.06
C PHE A 257 8.46 -8.12 7.39
N GLY A 258 9.78 -7.94 7.36
CA GLY A 258 10.64 -7.93 8.55
C GLY A 258 11.28 -6.56 8.74
N LEU A 259 11.38 -6.12 10.00
CA LEU A 259 12.04 -4.88 10.40
C LEU A 259 13.50 -5.18 10.76
N PHE A 260 14.43 -4.39 10.24
CA PHE A 260 15.87 -4.50 10.47
C PHE A 260 16.45 -3.15 10.91
N GLU A 261 17.55 -3.20 11.68
CA GLU A 261 18.23 -1.99 12.14
C GLU A 261 18.78 -1.16 10.97
N ASP A 262 19.25 -1.83 9.90
CA ASP A 262 19.81 -1.18 8.73
C ASP A 262 19.60 -1.99 7.43
N MET A 263 19.86 -1.33 6.30
CA MET A 263 19.72 -1.89 4.96
C MET A 263 20.73 -3.03 4.69
N THR A 264 21.89 -3.03 5.33
CA THR A 264 22.91 -4.07 5.14
C THR A 264 22.42 -5.40 5.69
N LEU A 265 21.85 -5.38 6.90
CA LEU A 265 21.24 -6.54 7.53
C LEU A 265 20.03 -7.04 6.75
N ALA A 266 19.12 -6.14 6.34
CA ALA A 266 17.96 -6.49 5.53
C ALA A 266 18.35 -7.12 4.19
N SER A 267 19.36 -6.57 3.50
CA SER A 267 19.83 -7.09 2.21
C SER A 267 20.45 -8.48 2.36
N LYS A 268 21.29 -8.69 3.38
CA LYS A 268 21.91 -9.99 3.66
C LYS A 268 20.87 -11.07 3.99
N ALA A 269 19.87 -10.73 4.79
CA ALA A 269 18.73 -11.61 5.06
C ALA A 269 17.98 -11.94 3.77
N GLY A 270 17.75 -10.92 2.93
CA GLY A 270 17.07 -11.08 1.64
C GLY A 270 17.78 -12.04 0.69
N GLU A 271 19.11 -12.00 0.62
CA GLU A 271 19.89 -12.94 -0.21
C GLU A 271 19.65 -14.39 0.23
N LYS A 272 19.78 -14.68 1.53
CA LYS A 272 19.54 -16.01 2.08
C LYS A 272 18.10 -16.49 1.90
N MET A 273 17.14 -15.59 2.10
CA MET A 273 15.73 -15.92 1.90
C MET A 273 15.42 -16.22 0.43
N LYS A 274 16.06 -15.54 -0.54
CA LYS A 274 15.91 -15.85 -1.97
C LYS A 274 16.42 -17.26 -2.30
N GLU A 275 17.49 -17.72 -1.67
CA GLU A 275 17.98 -19.08 -1.83
C GLU A 275 16.98 -20.12 -1.26
N LYS A 276 16.39 -19.82 -0.08
CA LYS A 276 15.43 -20.70 0.59
C LYS A 276 14.06 -20.71 -0.09
N TYR A 277 13.64 -19.58 -0.70
CA TYR A 277 12.33 -19.36 -1.29
C TYR A 277 12.43 -18.78 -2.72
N PRO A 278 12.88 -19.56 -3.71
CA PRO A 278 13.17 -19.04 -5.06
C PRO A 278 11.96 -18.46 -5.81
N ASP A 279 10.73 -18.90 -5.47
CA ASP A 279 9.49 -18.41 -6.11
C ASP A 279 8.85 -17.23 -5.38
N VAL A 280 9.43 -16.76 -4.26
CA VAL A 280 8.94 -15.65 -3.47
C VAL A 280 9.60 -14.37 -3.95
N PHE A 281 8.81 -13.32 -4.20
CA PHE A 281 9.37 -11.98 -4.41
C PHE A 281 9.97 -11.48 -3.10
N ILE A 282 11.27 -11.18 -3.08
CA ILE A 282 12.01 -10.72 -1.90
C ILE A 282 12.82 -9.49 -2.24
N GLN A 283 12.61 -8.40 -1.49
CA GLN A 283 13.31 -7.14 -1.67
C GLN A 283 13.48 -6.37 -0.37
N ALA A 284 14.72 -5.93 -0.09
CA ALA A 284 15.00 -4.97 0.97
C ALA A 284 14.70 -3.54 0.48
N VAL A 285 14.07 -2.73 1.32
CA VAL A 285 13.61 -1.38 1.01
C VAL A 285 13.75 -0.45 2.22
N ASN A 286 13.80 0.86 1.98
CA ASN A 286 13.73 1.87 3.03
C ASN A 286 12.29 2.35 3.26
N LEU A 287 12.03 2.94 4.43
CA LEU A 287 10.84 3.74 4.66
C LEU A 287 10.97 5.09 3.93
N ILE A 288 9.86 5.59 3.40
CA ILE A 288 9.80 6.95 2.83
C ILE A 288 9.70 7.95 4.00
N LYS A 289 10.65 8.92 4.03
CA LYS A 289 10.78 9.96 5.09
C LYS A 289 10.07 11.25 4.74
#